data_663d0ff9a7cb1cee700adeed2cd0c2c9
#
_entry.id   663d0ff9a7cb1cee700adeed2cd0c2c9
#
_cell.length_a   1.000
_cell.length_b   1.000
_cell.length_c   1.000
_cell.angle_alpha   90.00
_cell.angle_beta   90.00
_cell.angle_gamma   90.00
#
_symmetry.space_group_name_H-M   'P 1'
#
loop_
_entity.id
_entity.type
_entity.pdbx_description
1 polymer ?
#
loop_
_entity_poly.entity_id
_entity_poly.type
_entity_poly.pdbx_seq_one_letter_code
_entity_poly.pdbx_strand_id
1 'polypeptide(L)'
;MKVAVLGAGAWGTALAGHLAARHDTVLWARDAALIAELSTSHENARYLAGVALPSTLRFEADLDAALGHALADDALCVVATPVAGLRAMLRTMRDMGRVPAHIVWLCKGFEAESQLLPHQVVAQELSGHGSNGPLSGPSFAREVGQGLPVALTVASASAACRERTVAAFHHGAMRIY
;
A
#
# COMPACT_ATOMS: atom_id res chain seq x y z
N MET A 1 11.73 -8.91 2.02
CA MET A 1 10.54 -8.99 2.92
C MET A 1 9.28 -9.25 2.12
N LYS A 2 8.19 -9.64 2.78
CA LYS A 2 6.86 -9.72 2.17
C LYS A 2 6.16 -8.38 2.25
N VAL A 3 5.50 -7.95 1.16
CA VAL A 3 4.74 -6.70 1.13
C VAL A 3 3.39 -6.93 0.47
N ALA A 4 2.32 -6.51 1.11
CA ALA A 4 1.00 -6.44 0.49
C ALA A 4 0.61 -4.98 0.22
N VAL A 5 0.22 -4.68 -1.02
CA VAL A 5 -0.30 -3.38 -1.42
C VAL A 5 -1.80 -3.52 -1.69
N LEU A 6 -2.62 -2.86 -0.91
CA LEU A 6 -4.08 -2.97 -0.94
C LEU A 6 -4.71 -1.80 -1.68
N GLY A 7 -5.00 -2.00 -2.95
CA GLY A 7 -5.59 -1.02 -3.86
C GLY A 7 -4.76 -0.81 -5.12
N ALA A 8 -5.30 -1.22 -6.27
CA ALA A 8 -4.65 -1.11 -7.59
C ALA A 8 -5.06 0.17 -8.35
N GLY A 9 -5.17 1.30 -7.66
CA GLY A 9 -5.20 2.62 -8.29
C GLY A 9 -3.81 3.02 -8.79
N ALA A 10 -3.66 4.22 -9.36
CA ALA A 10 -2.40 4.68 -9.92
C ALA A 10 -1.23 4.59 -8.91
N TRP A 11 -1.43 5.12 -7.69
CA TRP A 11 -0.40 5.08 -6.64
C TRP A 11 -0.08 3.68 -6.15
N GLY A 12 -1.10 2.87 -5.83
CA GLY A 12 -0.88 1.50 -5.37
C GLY A 12 -0.14 0.66 -6.42
N THR A 13 -0.52 0.80 -7.68
CA THR A 13 0.14 0.11 -8.81
C THR A 13 1.61 0.54 -8.96
N ALA A 14 1.89 1.84 -8.95
CA ALA A 14 3.25 2.35 -9.11
C ALA A 14 4.17 1.90 -7.96
N LEU A 15 3.68 1.99 -6.70
CA LEU A 15 4.45 1.57 -5.54
C LEU A 15 4.61 0.05 -5.47
N ALA A 16 3.60 -0.74 -5.85
CA ALA A 16 3.72 -2.19 -5.93
C ALA A 16 4.78 -2.60 -6.96
N GLY A 17 4.82 -1.95 -8.12
CA GLY A 17 5.87 -2.16 -9.13
C GLY A 17 7.26 -1.82 -8.61
N HIS A 18 7.42 -0.70 -7.91
CA HIS A 18 8.68 -0.32 -7.27
C HIS A 18 9.13 -1.34 -6.23
N LEU A 19 8.23 -1.77 -5.36
CA LEU A 19 8.50 -2.75 -4.30
C LEU A 19 8.88 -4.14 -4.85
N ALA A 20 8.20 -4.59 -5.91
CA ALA A 20 8.42 -5.90 -6.52
C ALA A 20 9.81 -6.07 -7.14
N ALA A 21 10.55 -4.97 -7.37
CA ALA A 21 11.93 -5.03 -7.82
C ALA A 21 12.88 -5.63 -6.77
N ARG A 22 12.51 -5.63 -5.48
CA ARG A 22 13.36 -6.12 -4.38
C ARG A 22 12.65 -6.98 -3.35
N HIS A 23 11.32 -7.01 -3.36
CA HIS A 23 10.52 -7.64 -2.31
C HIS A 23 9.48 -8.58 -2.91
N ASP A 24 9.12 -9.61 -2.16
CA ASP A 24 8.00 -10.48 -2.49
C ASP A 24 6.69 -9.70 -2.29
N THR A 25 6.19 -9.13 -3.38
CA THR A 25 5.11 -8.14 -3.36
C THR A 25 3.84 -8.69 -4.00
N VAL A 26 2.72 -8.50 -3.34
CA VAL A 26 1.38 -8.76 -3.86
C VAL A 26 0.60 -7.46 -3.97
N LEU A 27 -0.06 -7.23 -5.11
CA LEU A 27 -0.99 -6.13 -5.33
C LEU A 27 -2.42 -6.68 -5.33
N TRP A 28 -3.21 -6.22 -4.40
CA TRP A 28 -4.62 -6.58 -4.30
C TRP A 28 -5.53 -5.48 -4.83
N ALA A 29 -6.61 -5.89 -5.50
CA ALA A 29 -7.74 -5.02 -5.81
C ALA A 29 -9.06 -5.76 -5.61
N ARG A 30 -10.10 -5.00 -5.22
CA ARG A 30 -11.47 -5.50 -5.09
C ARG A 30 -12.08 -5.93 -6.43
N ASP A 31 -11.65 -5.31 -7.53
CA ASP A 31 -12.09 -5.61 -8.89
C ASP A 31 -11.29 -6.80 -9.43
N ALA A 32 -11.91 -7.98 -9.40
CA ALA A 32 -11.28 -9.21 -9.89
C ALA A 32 -11.00 -9.17 -11.41
N ALA A 33 -11.81 -8.44 -12.19
CA ALA A 33 -11.57 -8.28 -13.62
C ALA A 33 -10.29 -7.48 -13.86
N LEU A 34 -10.07 -6.39 -13.10
CA LEU A 34 -8.82 -5.64 -13.16
C LEU A 34 -7.62 -6.54 -12.79
N ILE A 35 -7.73 -7.37 -11.76
CA ILE A 35 -6.65 -8.29 -11.37
C ILE A 35 -6.35 -9.30 -12.49
N ALA A 36 -7.35 -9.83 -13.17
CA ALA A 36 -7.16 -10.71 -14.31
C ALA A 36 -6.45 -10.02 -15.49
N GLU A 37 -6.83 -8.77 -15.79
CA GLU A 37 -6.16 -7.94 -16.79
C GLU A 37 -4.68 -7.71 -16.43
N LEU A 38 -4.40 -7.29 -15.20
CA LEU A 38 -3.05 -7.06 -14.68
C LEU A 38 -2.17 -8.31 -14.74
N SER A 39 -2.73 -9.46 -14.41
CA SER A 39 -2.01 -10.76 -14.42
C SER A 39 -1.60 -11.18 -15.83
N THR A 40 -2.34 -10.74 -16.86
CA THR A 40 -2.08 -11.07 -18.26
C THR A 40 -1.16 -10.06 -18.92
N SER A 41 -1.44 -8.76 -18.70
CA SER A 41 -0.75 -7.67 -19.42
C SER A 41 0.50 -7.14 -18.71
N HIS A 42 0.61 -7.35 -17.40
CA HIS A 42 1.61 -6.67 -16.56
C HIS A 42 1.64 -5.15 -16.79
N GLU A 43 0.47 -4.56 -17.06
CA GLU A 43 0.25 -3.12 -17.20
C GLU A 43 -1.11 -2.75 -16.63
N ASN A 44 -1.18 -1.66 -15.89
CA ASN A 44 -2.45 -1.09 -15.46
C ASN A 44 -2.88 0.02 -16.42
N ALA A 45 -3.39 -0.37 -17.58
CA ALA A 45 -3.81 0.59 -18.60
C ALA A 45 -4.91 1.54 -18.11
N ARG A 46 -5.72 1.13 -17.12
CA ARG A 46 -6.83 1.92 -16.58
C ARG A 46 -6.37 3.07 -15.69
N TYR A 47 -5.34 2.87 -14.87
CA TYR A 47 -4.93 3.83 -13.85
C TYR A 47 -3.49 4.32 -13.98
N LEU A 48 -2.62 3.59 -14.70
CA LEU A 48 -1.21 3.89 -14.85
C LEU A 48 -0.72 3.44 -16.25
N ALA A 49 -1.40 3.90 -17.30
CA ALA A 49 -1.10 3.53 -18.68
C ALA A 49 0.34 3.84 -19.09
N GLY A 50 0.95 2.95 -19.88
CA GLY A 50 2.31 3.08 -20.41
C GLY A 50 3.41 2.76 -19.40
N VAL A 51 3.09 2.13 -18.26
CA VAL A 51 4.06 1.68 -17.27
C VAL A 51 4.03 0.16 -17.18
N ALA A 52 5.07 -0.51 -17.65
CA ALA A 52 5.22 -1.96 -17.52
C ALA A 52 5.53 -2.32 -16.05
N LEU A 53 4.84 -3.34 -15.55
CA LEU A 53 5.02 -3.85 -14.19
C LEU A 53 5.99 -5.05 -14.20
N PRO A 54 6.83 -5.21 -13.17
CA PRO A 54 7.75 -6.33 -13.07
C PRO A 54 7.02 -7.68 -13.09
N SER A 55 7.58 -8.68 -13.75
CA SER A 55 7.05 -10.05 -13.76
C SER A 55 7.08 -10.72 -12.37
N THR A 56 7.85 -10.15 -11.43
CA THR A 56 7.90 -10.56 -10.03
C THR A 56 6.73 -10.06 -9.19
N LEU A 57 5.97 -9.06 -9.69
CA LEU A 57 4.78 -8.55 -9.01
C LEU A 57 3.64 -9.56 -9.15
N ARG A 58 3.11 -10.00 -8.01
CA ARG A 58 1.94 -10.88 -7.97
C ARG A 58 0.65 -10.07 -7.83
N PHE A 59 -0.42 -10.55 -8.44
CA PHE A 59 -1.73 -9.94 -8.40
C PHE A 59 -2.71 -10.85 -7.66
N GLU A 60 -3.54 -10.28 -6.80
CA GLU A 60 -4.45 -11.05 -5.93
C GLU A 60 -5.83 -10.39 -5.87
N ALA A 61 -6.87 -11.17 -6.08
CA ALA A 61 -8.27 -10.74 -5.95
C ALA A 61 -8.87 -11.10 -4.58
N ASP A 62 -8.32 -12.13 -3.92
CA ASP A 62 -8.75 -12.53 -2.59
C ASP A 62 -8.03 -11.70 -1.51
N LEU A 63 -8.83 -10.96 -0.73
CA LEU A 63 -8.30 -10.13 0.35
C LEU A 63 -7.67 -10.95 1.48
N ASP A 64 -8.21 -12.11 1.82
CA ASP A 64 -7.65 -12.96 2.87
C ASP A 64 -6.26 -13.45 2.50
N ALA A 65 -6.08 -13.88 1.25
CA ALA A 65 -4.77 -14.28 0.72
C ALA A 65 -3.77 -13.11 0.72
N ALA A 66 -4.19 -11.93 0.26
CA ALA A 66 -3.35 -10.73 0.26
C ALA A 66 -2.95 -10.29 1.68
N LEU A 67 -3.88 -10.29 2.63
CA LEU A 67 -3.59 -10.00 4.04
C LEU A 67 -2.68 -11.05 4.65
N GLY A 68 -2.95 -12.34 4.39
CA GLY A 68 -2.11 -13.45 4.84
C GLY A 68 -0.65 -13.33 4.43
N HIS A 69 -0.40 -12.72 3.25
CA HIS A 69 0.95 -12.43 2.79
C HIS A 69 1.69 -11.41 3.67
N ALA A 70 0.98 -10.50 4.33
CA ALA A 70 1.55 -9.43 5.17
C ALA A 70 1.43 -9.68 6.68
N LEU A 71 1.08 -10.90 7.13
CA LEU A 71 0.94 -11.21 8.57
C LEU A 71 2.26 -11.54 9.26
N ALA A 72 3.33 -11.83 8.53
CA ALA A 72 4.63 -12.08 9.15
C ALA A 72 5.15 -10.81 9.86
N ASP A 73 5.84 -10.97 11.00
CA ASP A 73 6.34 -9.85 11.82
C ASP A 73 7.30 -8.92 11.06
N ASP A 74 7.94 -9.42 10.01
CA ASP A 74 8.83 -8.65 9.16
C ASP A 74 8.16 -8.12 7.89
N ALA A 75 6.88 -8.35 7.69
CA ALA A 75 6.14 -7.88 6.53
C ALA A 75 5.68 -6.42 6.66
N LEU A 76 5.24 -5.85 5.54
CA LEU A 76 4.65 -4.51 5.47
C LEU A 76 3.33 -4.55 4.70
N CYS A 77 2.30 -3.95 5.27
CA CYS A 77 1.03 -3.71 4.58
C CYS A 77 0.92 -2.25 4.17
N VAL A 78 0.66 -2.01 2.88
CA VAL A 78 0.48 -0.67 2.31
C VAL A 78 -0.97 -0.50 1.89
N VAL A 79 -1.73 0.33 2.58
CA VAL A 79 -3.13 0.64 2.26
C VAL A 79 -3.16 1.79 1.25
N ALA A 80 -3.44 1.44 -0.02
CA ALA A 80 -3.45 2.36 -1.16
C ALA A 80 -4.87 2.70 -1.64
N THR A 81 -5.87 2.49 -0.79
CA THR A 81 -7.25 2.89 -1.07
C THR A 81 -7.42 4.41 -0.94
N PRO A 82 -8.41 5.03 -1.60
CA PRO A 82 -8.86 6.39 -1.26
C PRO A 82 -9.28 6.48 0.22
N VAL A 83 -9.27 7.70 0.79
CA VAL A 83 -9.69 7.92 2.18
C VAL A 83 -11.10 7.38 2.46
N ALA A 84 -12.00 7.48 1.52
CA ALA A 84 -13.36 6.92 1.61
C ALA A 84 -13.40 5.39 1.78
N GLY A 85 -12.34 4.69 1.39
CA GLY A 85 -12.22 3.23 1.55
C GLY A 85 -11.41 2.80 2.75
N LEU A 86 -10.71 3.73 3.42
CA LEU A 86 -9.79 3.40 4.51
C LEU A 86 -10.49 2.69 5.67
N ARG A 87 -11.54 3.30 6.21
CA ARG A 87 -12.29 2.74 7.36
C ARG A 87 -12.84 1.35 7.09
N ALA A 88 -13.47 1.16 5.94
CA ALA A 88 -14.01 -0.14 5.57
C ALA A 88 -12.91 -1.20 5.47
N MET A 89 -11.76 -0.87 4.90
CA MET A 89 -10.61 -1.78 4.83
C MET A 89 -10.11 -2.17 6.22
N LEU A 90 -9.93 -1.22 7.12
CA LEU A 90 -9.47 -1.48 8.49
C LEU A 90 -10.45 -2.33 9.29
N ARG A 91 -11.76 -2.07 9.14
CA ARG A 91 -12.82 -2.91 9.74
C ARG A 91 -12.75 -4.33 9.22
N THR A 92 -12.62 -4.50 7.92
CA THR A 92 -12.49 -5.83 7.31
C THR A 92 -11.27 -6.57 7.86
N MET A 93 -10.10 -5.94 7.95
CA MET A 93 -8.91 -6.54 8.55
C MET A 93 -9.16 -7.01 9.99
N ARG A 94 -9.77 -6.15 10.80
CA ARG A 94 -10.09 -6.45 12.20
C ARG A 94 -11.10 -7.60 12.31
N ASP A 95 -12.18 -7.52 11.55
CA ASP A 95 -13.29 -8.49 11.62
C ASP A 95 -12.85 -9.88 11.11
N MET A 96 -11.89 -9.92 10.18
CA MET A 96 -11.23 -11.16 9.73
C MET A 96 -10.13 -11.66 10.70
N GLY A 97 -9.76 -10.89 11.71
CA GLY A 97 -8.59 -11.20 12.55
C GLY A 97 -7.26 -11.18 11.77
N ARG A 98 -7.19 -10.41 10.69
CA ARG A 98 -6.05 -10.33 9.76
C ARG A 98 -5.42 -8.93 9.78
N VAL A 99 -5.02 -8.46 10.95
CA VAL A 99 -4.36 -7.15 11.11
C VAL A 99 -2.84 -7.32 11.00
N PRO A 100 -2.20 -6.80 9.92
CA PRO A 100 -0.74 -6.87 9.77
C PRO A 100 0.00 -6.12 10.89
N ALA A 101 1.20 -6.61 11.26
CA ALA A 101 2.01 -5.99 12.32
C ALA A 101 2.43 -4.55 11.99
N HIS A 102 2.71 -4.26 10.72
CA HIS A 102 3.12 -2.93 10.25
C HIS A 102 2.22 -2.46 9.12
N ILE A 103 1.59 -1.30 9.29
CA ILE A 103 0.64 -0.75 8.32
C ILE A 103 1.04 0.69 7.97
N VAL A 104 1.18 0.99 6.68
CA VAL A 104 1.25 2.37 6.19
C VAL A 104 0.10 2.63 5.22
N TRP A 105 -0.38 3.87 5.18
CA TRP A 105 -1.42 4.28 4.24
C TRP A 105 -0.98 5.47 3.39
N LEU A 106 -1.57 5.55 2.19
CA LEU A 106 -1.23 6.56 1.18
C LEU A 106 -2.31 7.63 1.02
N CYS A 107 -3.52 7.38 1.53
CA CYS A 107 -4.64 8.30 1.37
C CYS A 107 -4.42 9.62 2.10
N LYS A 108 -5.00 10.66 1.55
CA LYS A 108 -4.89 12.05 2.01
C LYS A 108 -6.30 12.65 2.17
N GLY A 109 -6.38 13.73 2.93
CA GLY A 109 -7.63 14.45 3.13
C GLY A 109 -8.45 13.94 4.31
N PHE A 110 -9.72 14.28 4.33
CA PHE A 110 -10.65 13.97 5.40
C PHE A 110 -11.66 12.89 4.95
N GLU A 111 -12.06 12.05 5.88
CA GLU A 111 -13.22 11.17 5.67
C GLU A 111 -14.50 12.02 5.61
N ALA A 112 -15.32 11.82 4.57
CA ALA A 112 -16.44 12.72 4.26
C ALA A 112 -17.48 12.83 5.39
N GLU A 113 -17.85 11.71 6.02
CA GLU A 113 -18.91 11.69 7.04
C GLU A 113 -18.41 12.17 8.41
N SER A 114 -17.24 11.68 8.84
CA SER A 114 -16.71 11.96 10.18
C SER A 114 -15.84 13.21 10.26
N GLN A 115 -15.40 13.74 9.13
CA GLN A 115 -14.40 14.82 9.00
C GLN A 115 -13.05 14.47 9.67
N LEU A 116 -12.78 13.20 9.90
CA LEU A 116 -11.55 12.74 10.53
C LEU A 116 -10.41 12.61 9.52
N LEU A 117 -9.21 12.88 9.99
CA LEU A 117 -7.98 12.57 9.26
C LEU A 117 -7.69 11.05 9.27
N PRO A 118 -6.96 10.50 8.29
CA PRO A 118 -6.68 9.07 8.20
C PRO A 118 -6.11 8.47 9.49
N HIS A 119 -5.20 9.15 10.17
CA HIS A 119 -4.62 8.65 11.44
C HIS A 119 -5.65 8.53 12.56
N GLN A 120 -6.66 9.41 12.58
CA GLN A 120 -7.76 9.35 13.55
C GLN A 120 -8.70 8.18 13.24
N VAL A 121 -8.96 7.93 11.94
CA VAL A 121 -9.73 6.76 11.49
C VAL A 121 -9.00 5.46 11.89
N VAL A 122 -7.68 5.40 11.68
CA VAL A 122 -6.87 4.24 12.07
C VAL A 122 -6.92 4.03 13.59
N ALA A 123 -6.77 5.09 14.39
CA ALA A 123 -6.83 5.00 15.85
C ALA A 123 -8.19 4.51 16.35
N GLN A 124 -9.28 4.86 15.68
CA GLN A 124 -10.62 4.36 16.02
C GLN A 124 -10.80 2.88 15.67
N GLU A 125 -10.39 2.46 14.48
CA GLU A 125 -10.68 1.12 13.97
C GLU A 125 -9.69 0.05 14.46
N LEU A 126 -8.43 0.45 14.67
CA LEU A 126 -7.35 -0.42 15.14
C LEU A 126 -6.79 0.08 16.47
N SER A 127 -7.67 0.27 17.46
CA SER A 127 -7.29 0.72 18.81
C SER A 127 -6.19 -0.17 19.39
N GLY A 128 -5.11 0.42 19.89
CA GLY A 128 -3.96 -0.29 20.46
C GLY A 128 -2.94 -0.79 19.42
N HIS A 129 -3.21 -0.69 18.11
CA HIS A 129 -2.25 -1.03 17.08
C HIS A 129 -1.24 0.11 16.88
N GLY A 130 -0.08 0.02 17.51
CA GLY A 130 0.91 1.11 17.56
C GLY A 130 1.84 1.21 16.36
N SER A 131 1.94 0.19 15.51
CA SER A 131 2.91 0.16 14.41
C SER A 131 2.29 0.55 13.07
N ASN A 132 1.89 1.81 12.96
CA ASN A 132 1.26 2.34 11.76
C ASN A 132 1.65 3.80 11.50
N GLY A 133 1.41 4.29 10.27
CA GLY A 133 1.63 5.69 9.90
C GLY A 133 1.33 6.02 8.45
N PRO A 134 1.17 7.32 8.11
CA PRO A 134 1.10 7.76 6.72
C PRO A 134 2.44 7.65 6.02
N LEU A 135 2.40 7.29 4.74
CA LEU A 135 3.49 7.46 3.78
C LEU A 135 3.00 8.46 2.73
N SER A 136 3.63 9.63 2.67
CA SER A 136 3.15 10.75 1.86
C SER A 136 4.30 11.60 1.31
N GLY A 137 4.02 12.40 0.27
CA GLY A 137 4.98 13.33 -0.32
C GLY A 137 4.40 14.04 -1.54
N PRO A 138 5.15 15.01 -2.10
CA PRO A 138 4.74 15.80 -3.26
C PRO A 138 5.09 15.12 -4.59
N SER A 139 4.90 13.80 -4.71
CA SER A 139 5.28 13.01 -5.88
C SER A 139 4.05 12.46 -6.59
N PHE A 140 4.17 12.11 -7.86
CA PHE A 140 3.10 11.56 -8.68
C PHE A 140 3.33 10.08 -9.00
N ALA A 141 2.26 9.31 -9.09
CA ALA A 141 2.32 7.88 -9.40
C ALA A 141 3.07 7.58 -10.71
N ARG A 142 2.90 8.43 -11.71
CA ARG A 142 3.58 8.28 -13.00
C ARG A 142 5.09 8.43 -12.88
N GLU A 143 5.57 9.35 -12.05
CA GLU A 143 7.01 9.55 -11.79
C GLU A 143 7.62 8.29 -11.18
N VAL A 144 6.94 7.71 -10.18
CA VAL A 144 7.36 6.45 -9.58
C VAL A 144 7.37 5.33 -10.61
N GLY A 145 6.30 5.19 -11.39
CA GLY A 145 6.19 4.15 -12.41
C GLY A 145 7.25 4.25 -13.52
N GLN A 146 7.71 5.47 -13.81
CA GLN A 146 8.78 5.74 -14.77
C GLN A 146 10.19 5.66 -14.16
N GLY A 147 10.31 5.34 -12.86
CA GLY A 147 11.61 5.28 -12.18
C GLY A 147 12.28 6.64 -11.97
N LEU A 148 11.54 7.73 -12.03
CA LEU A 148 12.05 9.08 -11.80
C LEU A 148 12.35 9.31 -10.32
N PRO A 149 13.25 10.26 -9.98
CA PRO A 149 13.55 10.59 -8.59
C PRO A 149 12.31 11.10 -7.86
N VAL A 150 11.97 10.44 -6.75
CA VAL A 150 10.86 10.81 -5.87
C VAL A 150 11.28 10.78 -4.41
N ALA A 151 10.66 11.63 -3.61
CA ALA A 151 10.85 11.68 -2.16
C ALA A 151 9.50 11.56 -1.45
N LEU A 152 9.44 10.64 -0.48
CA LEU A 152 8.28 10.47 0.40
C LEU A 152 8.74 10.53 1.86
N THR A 153 7.79 10.82 2.75
CA THR A 153 8.02 10.84 4.20
C THR A 153 7.10 9.82 4.86
N VAL A 154 7.65 8.99 5.73
CA VAL A 154 6.87 8.16 6.64
C VAL A 154 6.80 8.83 8.01
N ALA A 155 5.59 9.04 8.53
CA ALA A 155 5.39 9.59 9.86
C ALA A 155 4.73 8.54 10.77
N SER A 156 5.46 8.03 11.74
CA SER A 156 4.96 7.02 12.68
C SER A 156 5.60 7.23 14.06
N ALA A 157 4.83 7.00 15.12
CA ALA A 157 5.39 6.92 16.48
C ALA A 157 6.23 5.65 16.68
N SER A 158 5.95 4.59 15.91
CA SER A 158 6.70 3.33 15.95
C SER A 158 8.00 3.41 15.15
N ALA A 159 9.14 3.24 15.80
CA ALA A 159 10.43 3.12 15.15
C ALA A 159 10.44 1.93 14.17
N ALA A 160 9.90 0.78 14.58
CA ALA A 160 9.80 -0.41 13.73
C ALA A 160 9.02 -0.15 12.44
N CYS A 161 7.91 0.59 12.50
CA CYS A 161 7.15 0.97 11.29
C CYS A 161 7.98 1.85 10.35
N ARG A 162 8.68 2.86 10.89
CA ARG A 162 9.55 3.75 10.09
C ARG A 162 10.68 2.97 9.43
N GLU A 163 11.42 2.18 10.20
CA GLU A 163 12.55 1.38 9.71
C GLU A 163 12.10 0.39 8.64
N ARG A 164 10.97 -0.29 8.85
CA ARG A 164 10.39 -1.24 7.89
C ARG A 164 10.00 -0.55 6.59
N THR A 165 9.36 0.63 6.69
CA THR A 165 8.96 1.41 5.52
C THR A 165 10.18 1.93 4.75
N VAL A 166 11.19 2.44 5.45
CA VAL A 166 12.45 2.85 4.82
C VAL A 166 13.13 1.66 4.14
N ALA A 167 13.25 0.52 4.81
CA ALA A 167 13.86 -0.69 4.24
C ALA A 167 13.11 -1.19 2.99
N ALA A 168 11.78 -1.05 2.97
CA ALA A 168 10.96 -1.46 1.82
C ALA A 168 11.15 -0.54 0.61
N PHE A 169 11.11 0.76 0.81
CA PHE A 169 10.97 1.73 -0.28
C PHE A 169 12.24 2.48 -0.67
N HIS A 170 13.24 2.61 0.24
CA HIS A 170 14.41 3.44 0.02
C HIS A 170 15.44 2.76 -0.88
N HIS A 171 15.10 2.59 -2.16
CA HIS A 171 16.00 2.04 -3.16
C HIS A 171 15.73 2.67 -4.54
N GLY A 172 16.56 2.36 -5.53
CA GLY A 172 16.46 2.97 -6.86
C GLY A 172 16.48 4.50 -6.78
N ALA A 173 15.53 5.14 -7.43
CA ALA A 173 15.38 6.59 -7.44
C ALA A 173 14.48 7.12 -6.31
N MET A 174 13.91 6.26 -5.46
CA MET A 174 13.04 6.67 -4.36
C MET A 174 13.83 6.91 -3.07
N ARG A 175 13.48 8.00 -2.37
CA ARG A 175 14.03 8.34 -1.04
C ARG A 175 12.90 8.46 -0.03
N ILE A 176 13.08 7.83 1.13
CA ILE A 176 12.14 7.89 2.26
C ILE A 176 12.82 8.60 3.43
N TYR A 177 12.06 9.53 4.04
CA TYR A 177 12.45 10.32 5.21
C TYR A 177 11.47 10.13 6.36
#